data_11e053ecc35626e873fb1ccb25561773
#
_entry.id   11e053ecc35626e873fb1ccb25561773
#
_cell.length_a   1.000
_cell.length_b   1.000
_cell.length_c   1.000
_cell.angle_alpha   90.00
_cell.angle_beta   90.00
_cell.angle_gamma   90.00
#
_symmetry.space_group_name_H-M   'P 1'
#
loop_
_entity.id
_entity.type
_entity.pdbx_description
1 polymer ?
#
loop_
_entity_poly.entity_id
_entity_poly.type
_entity_poly.pdbx_seq_one_letter_code
_entity_poly.pdbx_strand_id
1 'polypeptide(L)'
;MSEQPQKAPDVIGNDWRTWGRRLVQHLSQTRSALVQQNGEENASDDATLMWNRIYKYPVVSKGGEFRQIVVEGGHANFIKTSDVTPVAANTAYKLTYDAPSGNSRITQGTPTSRIVFEEAGEYVISFSAQISSTSSSTVHFYFWPSVNGTAVANSAMTTAMHQNNATIVTSRTQIFTLAAGDYLEVNYMTDNVNGFLNYTAASGSVPALPASTLSITRTHG
;
A
#
# COMPACT_ATOMS: atom_id res chain seq x y z
N MET A 1 -21.84 33.86 25.68
CA MET A 1 -22.14 34.33 24.32
C MET A 1 -21.05 33.83 23.40
N SER A 2 -21.31 32.84 22.58
CA SER A 2 -20.34 32.35 21.60
C SER A 2 -20.34 33.34 20.43
N GLU A 3 -19.25 34.08 20.26
CA GLU A 3 -19.06 34.84 19.05
C GLU A 3 -19.01 33.90 17.84
N GLN A 4 -19.91 34.10 16.92
CA GLN A 4 -19.91 33.40 15.65
C GLN A 4 -18.63 33.75 14.87
N PRO A 5 -17.98 32.78 14.17
CA PRO A 5 -16.85 33.10 13.34
C PRO A 5 -17.26 34.13 12.27
N GLN A 6 -16.51 35.22 12.20
CA GLN A 6 -16.76 36.26 11.24
C GLN A 6 -16.64 35.70 9.82
N LYS A 7 -17.68 35.98 8.99
CA LYS A 7 -17.67 35.62 7.56
C LYS A 7 -16.37 36.09 6.89
N ALA A 8 -15.82 35.29 6.01
CA ALA A 8 -14.64 35.70 5.24
C ALA A 8 -14.91 37.00 4.47
N PRO A 9 -13.97 37.95 4.46
CA PRO A 9 -14.16 39.22 3.75
C PRO A 9 -14.27 38.96 2.24
N ASP A 10 -15.26 39.59 1.63
CA ASP A 10 -15.57 39.50 0.18
C ASP A 10 -14.59 40.29 -0.71
N VAL A 11 -13.55 40.93 -0.12
CA VAL A 11 -12.63 41.82 -0.84
C VAL A 11 -11.20 41.28 -0.81
N ILE A 12 -10.62 41.17 -1.99
CA ILE A 12 -9.22 40.86 -2.21
C ILE A 12 -8.36 42.06 -1.80
N GLY A 13 -7.97 42.13 -0.55
CA GLY A 13 -7.17 43.22 0.01
C GLY A 13 -6.38 42.78 1.24
N ASN A 14 -5.70 43.70 1.91
CA ASN A 14 -4.87 43.41 3.10
C ASN A 14 -5.63 42.82 4.30
N ASP A 15 -6.93 42.73 4.24
CA ASP A 15 -7.82 42.28 5.32
C ASP A 15 -7.80 40.74 5.51
N TRP A 16 -7.40 40.00 4.50
CA TRP A 16 -7.28 38.52 4.60
C TRP A 16 -6.26 38.06 5.65
N ARG A 17 -5.24 38.90 5.93
CA ARG A 17 -4.25 38.60 6.99
C ARG A 17 -4.87 38.70 8.39
N THR A 18 -5.76 39.64 8.58
CA THR A 18 -6.49 39.86 9.84
C THR A 18 -7.54 38.75 10.02
N TRP A 19 -8.29 38.44 8.95
CA TRP A 19 -9.22 37.32 8.94
C TRP A 19 -8.50 35.99 9.20
N GLY A 20 -7.39 35.70 8.52
CA GLY A 20 -6.61 34.48 8.72
C GLY A 20 -6.10 34.32 10.15
N ARG A 21 -5.64 35.42 10.80
CA ARG A 21 -5.25 35.41 12.22
C ARG A 21 -6.43 35.08 13.13
N ARG A 22 -7.60 35.65 12.89
CA ARG A 22 -8.82 35.38 13.67
C ARG A 22 -9.30 33.93 13.47
N LEU A 23 -9.26 33.42 12.25
CA LEU A 23 -9.60 32.02 11.97
C LEU A 23 -8.68 31.07 12.70
N VAL A 24 -7.37 31.29 12.64
CA VAL A 24 -6.37 30.49 13.37
C VAL A 24 -6.60 30.55 14.87
N GLN A 25 -6.89 31.73 15.42
CA GLN A 25 -7.18 31.89 16.84
C GLN A 25 -8.47 31.16 17.23
N HIS A 26 -9.52 31.23 16.40
CA HIS A 26 -10.77 30.50 16.63
C HIS A 26 -10.58 28.99 16.57
N LEU A 27 -9.85 28.49 15.57
CA LEU A 27 -9.54 27.06 15.45
C LEU A 27 -8.69 26.55 16.62
N SER A 28 -7.74 27.35 17.11
CA SER A 28 -6.94 26.98 18.29
C SER A 28 -7.78 26.92 19.57
N GLN A 29 -8.72 27.87 19.75
CA GLN A 29 -9.65 27.86 20.89
C GLN A 29 -10.62 26.67 20.82
N THR A 30 -11.17 26.37 19.65
CA THR A 30 -12.07 25.23 19.45
C THR A 30 -11.34 23.91 19.71
N ARG A 31 -10.07 23.81 19.32
CA ARG A 31 -9.25 22.65 19.56
C ARG A 31 -8.89 22.44 21.03
N SER A 32 -8.55 23.53 21.74
CA SER A 32 -8.29 23.45 23.19
C SER A 32 -9.51 22.90 23.94
N ALA A 33 -10.73 23.28 23.52
CA ALA A 33 -11.96 22.74 24.08
C ALA A 33 -12.17 21.26 23.76
N LEU A 34 -11.81 20.79 22.55
CA LEU A 34 -11.90 19.40 22.14
C LEU A 34 -10.86 18.50 22.85
N VAL A 35 -9.64 19.01 23.04
CA VAL A 35 -8.57 18.31 23.76
C VAL A 35 -8.90 18.17 25.25
N GLN A 36 -9.50 19.19 25.86
CA GLN A 36 -9.98 19.12 27.25
C GLN A 36 -11.08 18.07 27.46
N GLN A 37 -11.92 17.81 26.45
CA GLN A 37 -12.96 16.78 26.53
C GLN A 37 -12.39 15.36 26.46
N ASN A 38 -11.21 15.16 25.89
CA ASN A 38 -10.59 13.84 25.70
C ASN A 38 -9.57 13.46 26.80
N GLY A 39 -9.38 14.29 27.84
CA GLY A 39 -8.52 13.97 28.98
C GLY A 39 -7.02 13.98 28.71
N GLU A 40 -6.56 14.52 27.61
CA GLU A 40 -5.13 14.71 27.31
C GLU A 40 -4.63 16.04 27.90
N GLU A 41 -4.22 16.00 29.16
CA GLU A 41 -3.80 17.18 29.96
C GLU A 41 -2.47 17.85 29.52
N ASN A 42 -1.80 17.40 28.46
CA ASN A 42 -0.47 17.91 28.08
C ASN A 42 -0.34 18.43 26.65
N ALA A 43 -1.43 18.83 26.03
CA ALA A 43 -1.34 19.56 24.75
C ALA A 43 -1.22 21.09 24.97
N SER A 44 -0.46 21.51 25.98
CA SER A 44 -0.16 22.94 26.23
C SER A 44 0.77 23.53 25.17
N ASP A 45 1.31 22.75 24.28
CA ASP A 45 2.19 23.20 23.24
C ASP A 45 1.45 23.32 21.89
N ASP A 46 0.93 24.51 21.66
CA ASP A 46 0.82 25.21 20.37
C ASP A 46 0.72 24.36 19.10
N ALA A 47 -0.17 23.36 19.06
CA ALA A 47 -0.41 22.70 17.79
C ALA A 47 -1.30 23.59 16.90
N THR A 48 -0.70 24.61 16.35
CA THR A 48 -1.32 25.47 15.34
C THR A 48 -1.27 24.75 14.00
N LEU A 49 -2.44 24.41 13.46
CA LEU A 49 -2.56 23.89 12.10
C LEU A 49 -2.40 25.06 11.13
N MET A 50 -1.41 24.99 10.26
CA MET A 50 -1.14 26.01 9.23
C MET A 50 -0.97 25.35 7.86
N TRP A 51 -1.29 26.11 6.81
CA TRP A 51 -0.97 25.75 5.44
C TRP A 51 0.38 26.34 5.05
N ASN A 52 1.37 25.47 4.76
CA ASN A 52 2.65 25.94 4.25
C ASN A 52 2.50 26.33 2.77
N ARG A 53 2.62 27.63 2.49
CA ARG A 53 2.42 28.19 1.14
C ARG A 53 3.56 27.88 0.17
N ILE A 54 4.77 27.67 0.69
CA ILE A 54 5.95 27.39 -0.13
C ILE A 54 5.87 25.94 -0.63
N TYR A 55 5.55 25.03 0.27
CA TYR A 55 5.54 23.59 -0.04
C TYR A 55 4.15 23.03 -0.30
N LYS A 56 3.09 23.84 -0.15
CA LYS A 56 1.68 23.48 -0.44
C LYS A 56 1.16 22.26 0.34
N TYR A 57 1.54 22.11 1.60
CA TYR A 57 1.00 21.08 2.49
C TYR A 57 0.67 21.64 3.89
N PRO A 58 -0.23 20.96 4.63
CA PRO A 58 -0.55 21.35 5.99
C PRO A 58 0.63 21.02 6.93
N VAL A 59 0.90 21.91 7.86
CA VAL A 59 1.91 21.75 8.90
C VAL A 59 1.29 21.97 10.26
N VAL A 60 1.82 21.31 11.26
CA VAL A 60 1.47 21.51 12.66
C VAL A 60 2.68 22.02 13.42
N SER A 61 2.49 23.04 14.25
CA SER A 61 3.55 23.48 15.19
C SER A 61 3.57 22.54 16.40
N LYS A 62 4.76 22.03 16.75
CA LYS A 62 5.00 21.28 17.96
C LYS A 62 6.37 21.62 18.50
N GLY A 63 6.42 22.15 19.76
CA GLY A 63 7.68 22.54 20.39
C GLY A 63 8.43 23.64 19.67
N GLY A 64 7.70 24.62 19.07
CA GLY A 64 8.31 25.74 18.34
C GLY A 64 8.77 25.40 16.91
N GLU A 65 8.62 24.15 16.45
CA GLU A 65 8.96 23.72 15.11
C GLU A 65 7.69 23.41 14.28
N PHE A 66 7.70 23.75 13.00
CA PHE A 66 6.66 23.34 12.07
C PHE A 66 6.97 21.97 11.48
N ARG A 67 6.11 20.99 11.76
CA ARG A 67 6.22 19.64 11.20
C ARG A 67 5.14 19.44 10.13
N GLN A 68 5.53 18.85 9.03
CA GLN A 68 4.59 18.43 8.01
C GLN A 68 3.61 17.39 8.60
N ILE A 69 2.32 17.57 8.33
CA ILE A 69 1.37 16.50 8.55
C ILE A 69 1.53 15.53 7.38
N VAL A 70 2.27 14.48 7.63
CA VAL A 70 2.36 13.35 6.69
C VAL A 70 1.14 12.47 6.96
N VAL A 71 0.20 12.46 6.03
CA VAL A 71 -0.76 11.35 5.99
C VAL A 71 0.04 10.17 5.46
N GLU A 72 0.39 9.24 6.32
CA GLU A 72 1.09 8.03 5.89
C GLU A 72 0.24 7.32 4.83
N GLY A 73 0.75 7.30 3.61
CA GLY A 73 0.17 6.50 2.54
C GLY A 73 0.22 5.01 2.94
N GLY A 74 -0.84 4.27 2.70
CA GLY A 74 -0.84 2.83 2.91
C GLY A 74 0.30 2.17 2.12
N HIS A 75 1.09 1.33 2.78
CA HIS A 75 2.13 0.53 2.15
C HIS A 75 2.20 -0.85 2.80
N ALA A 76 2.59 -1.85 2.03
CA ALA A 76 2.80 -3.20 2.52
C ALA A 76 3.74 -3.99 1.61
N ASN A 77 4.39 -4.98 2.19
CA ASN A 77 5.17 -5.97 1.46
C ASN A 77 4.78 -7.36 1.95
N PHE A 78 4.49 -8.28 1.02
CA PHE A 78 4.12 -9.65 1.29
C PHE A 78 5.10 -10.57 0.60
N ILE A 79 5.57 -11.59 1.31
CA ILE A 79 6.61 -12.51 0.84
C ILE A 79 6.13 -13.95 0.97
N LYS A 80 6.50 -14.77 -0.02
CA LYS A 80 6.35 -16.23 0.00
C LYS A 80 7.71 -16.87 0.27
N THR A 81 7.84 -17.56 1.39
CA THR A 81 9.12 -18.11 1.90
C THR A 81 9.23 -19.63 1.77
N SER A 82 8.49 -20.21 0.85
CA SER A 82 8.53 -21.63 0.50
C SER A 82 8.21 -21.81 -0.98
N ASP A 83 8.63 -22.92 -1.55
CA ASP A 83 8.26 -23.31 -2.91
C ASP A 83 6.75 -23.38 -3.08
N VAL A 84 6.27 -23.04 -4.28
CA VAL A 84 4.87 -23.15 -4.66
C VAL A 84 4.76 -24.04 -5.89
N THR A 85 4.35 -25.29 -5.67
CA THR A 85 4.21 -26.29 -6.73
C THR A 85 2.72 -26.46 -7.08
N PRO A 86 2.34 -26.41 -8.35
CA PRO A 86 0.97 -26.68 -8.77
C PRO A 86 0.63 -28.17 -8.58
N VAL A 87 -0.60 -28.46 -8.17
CA VAL A 87 -1.09 -29.84 -8.05
C VAL A 87 -1.47 -30.41 -9.42
N ALA A 88 -1.97 -29.57 -10.32
CA ALA A 88 -2.37 -29.95 -11.66
C ALA A 88 -2.00 -28.87 -12.69
N ALA A 89 -1.64 -29.30 -13.88
CA ALA A 89 -1.40 -28.42 -15.01
C ALA A 89 -2.72 -27.73 -15.45
N ASN A 90 -2.59 -26.55 -16.02
CA ASN A 90 -3.71 -25.75 -16.53
C ASN A 90 -4.81 -25.46 -15.49
N THR A 91 -4.43 -25.48 -14.21
CA THR A 91 -5.34 -25.16 -13.11
C THR A 91 -4.86 -23.87 -12.41
N ALA A 92 -5.79 -22.96 -12.18
CA ALA A 92 -5.52 -21.71 -11.50
C ALA A 92 -5.45 -21.90 -9.99
N TYR A 93 -4.39 -21.38 -9.37
CA TYR A 93 -4.17 -21.36 -7.93
C TYR A 93 -3.98 -19.93 -7.45
N LYS A 94 -4.32 -19.66 -6.20
CA LYS A 94 -4.08 -18.39 -5.55
C LYS A 94 -2.76 -18.45 -4.77
N LEU A 95 -1.92 -17.43 -4.93
CA LEU A 95 -0.71 -17.31 -4.14
C LEU A 95 -1.06 -16.92 -2.70
N THR A 96 -0.52 -17.66 -1.75
CA THR A 96 -0.59 -17.35 -0.33
C THR A 96 0.76 -16.77 0.12
N TYR A 97 0.72 -15.85 1.07
CA TYR A 97 1.92 -15.21 1.60
C TYR A 97 2.12 -15.60 3.05
N ASP A 98 3.37 -15.77 3.46
CA ASP A 98 3.72 -16.28 4.78
C ASP A 98 4.13 -15.17 5.74
N ALA A 99 4.68 -14.07 5.21
CA ALA A 99 5.25 -13.00 6.01
C ALA A 99 4.89 -11.63 5.43
N PRO A 100 3.89 -10.95 5.99
CA PRO A 100 3.67 -9.53 5.73
C PRO A 100 4.69 -8.68 6.49
N SER A 101 5.19 -7.61 5.87
CA SER A 101 6.06 -6.63 6.52
C SER A 101 5.71 -5.20 6.10
N GLY A 102 5.91 -4.24 7.01
CA GLY A 102 5.68 -2.83 6.75
C GLY A 102 4.22 -2.49 6.42
N ASN A 103 3.27 -3.18 7.05
CA ASN A 103 1.86 -3.01 6.75
C ASN A 103 1.32 -1.73 7.40
N SER A 104 0.81 -0.83 6.57
CA SER A 104 0.05 0.34 6.99
C SER A 104 -1.21 0.41 6.14
N ARG A 105 -2.38 0.18 6.76
CA ARG A 105 -3.72 0.23 6.11
C ARG A 105 -3.92 -0.74 4.94
N ILE A 106 -3.01 -1.70 4.81
CA ILE A 106 -3.08 -2.81 3.85
C ILE A 106 -2.74 -4.07 4.64
N THR A 107 -3.70 -4.97 4.79
CA THR A 107 -3.59 -6.11 5.70
C THR A 107 -3.74 -7.44 4.97
N GLN A 108 -3.19 -8.49 5.55
CA GLN A 108 -3.42 -9.85 5.06
C GLN A 108 -4.75 -10.37 5.61
N GLY A 109 -5.62 -10.83 4.73
CA GLY A 109 -6.92 -11.40 5.08
C GLY A 109 -6.90 -12.90 5.33
N THR A 110 -8.08 -13.46 5.41
CA THR A 110 -8.31 -14.92 5.46
C THR A 110 -9.17 -15.32 4.26
N PRO A 111 -8.68 -16.25 3.40
CA PRO A 111 -7.38 -16.93 3.44
C PRO A 111 -6.19 -15.98 3.19
N THR A 112 -4.97 -16.45 3.49
CA THR A 112 -3.72 -15.66 3.39
C THR A 112 -3.32 -15.28 1.96
N SER A 113 -4.11 -15.65 0.96
CA SER A 113 -4.02 -15.15 -0.41
C SER A 113 -4.63 -13.76 -0.59
N ARG A 114 -5.51 -13.33 0.34
CA ARG A 114 -6.21 -12.05 0.26
C ARG A 114 -5.40 -10.94 0.88
N ILE A 115 -5.25 -9.87 0.13
CA ILE A 115 -4.66 -8.62 0.60
C ILE A 115 -5.78 -7.58 0.63
N VAL A 116 -6.13 -7.12 1.83
CA VAL A 116 -7.28 -6.22 2.08
C VAL A 116 -6.81 -4.78 2.17
N PHE A 117 -7.51 -3.87 1.52
CA PHE A 117 -7.26 -2.43 1.51
C PHE A 117 -8.26 -1.73 2.44
N GLU A 118 -7.77 -1.12 3.51
CA GLU A 118 -8.61 -0.44 4.49
C GLU A 118 -9.12 0.92 4.02
N GLU A 119 -8.48 1.49 3.01
CA GLU A 119 -8.82 2.80 2.46
C GLU A 119 -8.99 2.74 0.95
N ALA A 120 -9.91 3.56 0.44
CA ALA A 120 -10.05 3.78 -1.00
C ALA A 120 -8.86 4.60 -1.53
N GLY A 121 -8.47 4.36 -2.78
CA GLY A 121 -7.41 5.13 -3.42
C GLY A 121 -6.79 4.45 -4.63
N GLU A 122 -5.73 5.08 -5.13
CA GLU A 122 -4.88 4.49 -6.17
C GLU A 122 -3.67 3.83 -5.54
N TYR A 123 -3.37 2.62 -6.00
CA TYR A 123 -2.30 1.78 -5.48
C TYR A 123 -1.38 1.33 -6.61
N VAL A 124 -0.09 1.55 -6.45
CA VAL A 124 0.95 0.90 -7.26
C VAL A 124 1.24 -0.46 -6.65
N ILE A 125 1.03 -1.51 -7.41
CA ILE A 125 1.21 -2.89 -7.00
C ILE A 125 2.26 -3.53 -7.88
N SER A 126 3.38 -3.94 -7.27
CA SER A 126 4.50 -4.61 -7.91
C SER A 126 4.55 -6.06 -7.46
N PHE A 127 4.38 -6.96 -8.39
CA PHE A 127 4.50 -8.40 -8.20
C PHE A 127 5.80 -8.91 -8.80
N SER A 128 6.49 -9.82 -8.12
CA SER A 128 7.57 -10.60 -8.69
C SER A 128 7.52 -12.05 -8.20
N ALA A 129 7.98 -12.97 -9.04
CA ALA A 129 8.10 -14.38 -8.72
C ALA A 129 9.40 -14.95 -9.30
N GLN A 130 10.07 -15.81 -8.54
CA GLN A 130 11.14 -16.66 -9.02
C GLN A 130 10.50 -17.94 -9.55
N ILE A 131 10.57 -18.16 -10.87
CA ILE A 131 10.04 -19.35 -11.51
C ILE A 131 11.17 -20.30 -11.87
N SER A 132 10.92 -21.60 -11.71
CA SER A 132 11.82 -22.69 -12.06
C SER A 132 11.06 -23.88 -12.60
N SER A 133 11.75 -24.80 -13.24
CA SER A 133 11.17 -26.04 -13.75
C SER A 133 12.15 -27.20 -13.68
N THR A 134 11.65 -28.39 -13.40
CA THR A 134 12.38 -29.67 -13.56
C THR A 134 12.05 -30.36 -14.87
N SER A 135 11.27 -29.74 -15.76
CA SER A 135 10.95 -30.28 -17.08
C SER A 135 12.06 -30.00 -18.08
N SER A 136 12.33 -30.94 -18.97
CA SER A 136 13.17 -30.73 -20.16
C SER A 136 12.42 -30.02 -21.30
N SER A 137 11.09 -29.92 -21.21
CA SER A 137 10.25 -29.20 -22.15
C SER A 137 9.97 -27.79 -21.65
N THR A 138 9.63 -26.89 -22.55
CA THR A 138 9.19 -25.54 -22.19
C THR A 138 7.97 -25.59 -21.26
N VAL A 139 8.03 -24.79 -20.22
CA VAL A 139 6.92 -24.62 -19.26
C VAL A 139 6.50 -23.16 -19.28
N HIS A 140 5.20 -22.91 -19.44
CA HIS A 140 4.63 -21.58 -19.39
C HIS A 140 4.01 -21.31 -18.03
N PHE A 141 4.33 -20.15 -17.50
CA PHE A 141 3.78 -19.61 -16.27
C PHE A 141 2.87 -18.43 -16.61
N TYR A 142 1.69 -18.42 -16.02
CA TYR A 142 0.70 -17.36 -16.18
C TYR A 142 0.41 -16.76 -14.80
N PHE A 143 0.38 -15.43 -14.73
CA PHE A 143 0.04 -14.70 -13.51
C PHE A 143 -0.96 -13.60 -13.83
N TRP A 144 -1.96 -13.42 -12.96
CA TRP A 144 -2.91 -12.32 -13.07
C TRP A 144 -3.50 -11.97 -11.70
N PRO A 145 -3.78 -10.68 -11.45
CA PRO A 145 -4.51 -10.26 -10.27
C PRO A 145 -6.00 -10.51 -10.40
N SER A 146 -6.67 -10.71 -9.27
CA SER A 146 -8.12 -10.62 -9.13
C SER A 146 -8.46 -9.65 -8.00
N VAL A 147 -9.52 -8.87 -8.19
CA VAL A 147 -10.10 -7.98 -7.18
C VAL A 147 -11.46 -8.53 -6.81
N ASN A 148 -11.70 -8.71 -5.51
CA ASN A 148 -12.96 -9.29 -4.98
C ASN A 148 -13.33 -10.62 -5.64
N GLY A 149 -12.31 -11.44 -5.96
CA GLY A 149 -12.48 -12.72 -6.62
C GLY A 149 -12.67 -12.68 -8.14
N THR A 150 -12.80 -11.49 -8.74
CA THR A 150 -12.97 -11.32 -10.18
C THR A 150 -11.63 -11.00 -10.83
N ALA A 151 -11.23 -11.78 -11.86
CA ALA A 151 -9.99 -11.53 -12.60
C ALA A 151 -10.03 -10.16 -13.28
N VAL A 152 -8.94 -9.41 -13.15
CA VAL A 152 -8.82 -8.10 -13.79
C VAL A 152 -8.56 -8.29 -15.28
N ALA A 153 -9.38 -7.69 -16.12
CA ALA A 153 -9.27 -7.80 -17.57
C ALA A 153 -7.91 -7.23 -18.06
N ASN A 154 -7.30 -7.90 -19.06
CA ASN A 154 -6.04 -7.50 -19.67
C ASN A 154 -4.83 -7.37 -18.71
N SER A 155 -4.90 -8.02 -17.55
CA SER A 155 -3.86 -7.96 -16.52
C SER A 155 -2.94 -9.18 -16.49
N ALA A 156 -3.24 -10.23 -17.23
CA ALA A 156 -2.42 -11.43 -17.24
C ALA A 156 -1.05 -11.19 -17.88
N MET A 157 -0.04 -11.85 -17.33
CA MET A 157 1.28 -11.97 -17.94
C MET A 157 1.64 -13.43 -18.10
N THR A 158 2.48 -13.74 -19.08
CA THR A 158 3.04 -15.08 -19.28
C THR A 158 4.54 -15.01 -19.38
N THR A 159 5.21 -16.04 -18.88
CA THR A 159 6.66 -16.23 -19.01
C THR A 159 6.95 -17.68 -19.31
N ALA A 160 7.78 -17.94 -20.31
CA ALA A 160 8.19 -19.28 -20.71
C ALA A 160 9.56 -19.62 -20.12
N MET A 161 9.66 -20.78 -19.49
CA MET A 161 10.89 -21.39 -19.00
C MET A 161 11.31 -22.47 -19.98
N HIS A 162 12.46 -22.28 -20.60
CA HIS A 162 12.98 -23.19 -21.63
C HIS A 162 14.08 -24.11 -21.14
N GLN A 163 14.58 -23.89 -19.92
CA GLN A 163 15.74 -24.59 -19.39
C GLN A 163 15.39 -25.31 -18.08
N ASN A 164 15.76 -26.58 -18.02
CA ASN A 164 15.64 -27.39 -16.81
C ASN A 164 16.58 -26.86 -15.71
N ASN A 165 16.10 -26.84 -14.49
CA ASN A 165 16.83 -26.42 -13.27
C ASN A 165 17.39 -24.98 -13.33
N ALA A 166 16.94 -24.15 -14.25
CA ALA A 166 17.20 -22.72 -14.21
C ALA A 166 16.15 -22.00 -13.34
N THR A 167 16.51 -20.84 -12.82
CA THR A 167 15.58 -19.95 -12.14
C THR A 167 15.64 -18.59 -12.81
N ILE A 168 14.50 -18.03 -13.15
CA ILE A 168 14.37 -16.66 -13.66
C ILE A 168 13.36 -15.89 -12.83
N VAL A 169 13.52 -14.57 -12.80
CA VAL A 169 12.57 -13.67 -12.15
C VAL A 169 11.62 -13.11 -13.20
N THR A 170 10.33 -13.23 -12.94
CA THR A 170 9.30 -12.53 -13.70
C THR A 170 8.65 -11.47 -12.82
N SER A 171 8.31 -10.31 -13.38
CA SER A 171 7.71 -9.22 -12.59
C SER A 171 6.77 -8.37 -13.42
N ARG A 172 5.81 -7.75 -12.73
CA ARG A 172 4.91 -6.75 -13.30
C ARG A 172 4.49 -5.74 -12.26
N THR A 173 4.41 -4.47 -12.67
CA THR A 173 3.84 -3.39 -11.88
C THR A 173 2.60 -2.86 -12.57
N GLN A 174 1.54 -2.63 -11.81
CA GLN A 174 0.26 -2.08 -12.28
C GLN A 174 -0.30 -1.09 -11.27
N ILE A 175 -1.16 -0.20 -11.74
CA ILE A 175 -1.91 0.74 -10.91
C ILE A 175 -3.35 0.24 -10.82
N PHE A 176 -3.91 0.27 -9.61
CA PHE A 176 -5.27 -0.12 -9.31
C PHE A 176 -6.00 1.00 -8.58
N THR A 177 -7.21 1.30 -8.97
CA THR A 177 -8.14 2.09 -8.17
C THR A 177 -9.00 1.13 -7.37
N LEU A 178 -8.89 1.16 -6.05
CA LEU A 178 -9.55 0.23 -5.13
C LEU A 178 -10.40 1.00 -4.13
N ALA A 179 -11.53 0.41 -3.74
CA ALA A 179 -12.38 0.92 -2.68
C ALA A 179 -11.91 0.41 -1.30
N ALA A 180 -12.33 1.08 -0.23
CA ALA A 180 -12.13 0.58 1.12
C ALA A 180 -12.87 -0.76 1.31
N GLY A 181 -12.18 -1.75 1.83
CA GLY A 181 -12.68 -3.12 2.00
C GLY A 181 -12.47 -4.04 0.79
N ASP A 182 -12.01 -3.53 -0.35
CA ASP A 182 -11.61 -4.38 -1.47
C ASP A 182 -10.46 -5.29 -1.06
N TYR A 183 -10.37 -6.46 -1.69
CA TYR A 183 -9.21 -7.33 -1.57
C TYR A 183 -8.65 -7.73 -2.93
N LEU A 184 -7.34 -7.85 -2.99
CA LEU A 184 -6.61 -8.34 -4.15
C LEU A 184 -6.04 -9.73 -3.86
N GLU A 185 -6.03 -10.59 -4.87
CA GLU A 185 -5.35 -11.87 -4.87
C GLU A 185 -4.52 -12.00 -6.15
N VAL A 186 -3.33 -12.58 -6.06
CA VAL A 186 -2.54 -12.95 -7.24
C VAL A 186 -2.80 -14.42 -7.55
N ASN A 187 -3.24 -14.67 -8.77
CA ASN A 187 -3.44 -16.02 -9.29
C ASN A 187 -2.23 -16.44 -10.12
N TYR A 188 -1.93 -17.72 -10.12
CA TYR A 188 -0.94 -18.31 -11.01
C TYR A 188 -1.46 -19.62 -11.61
N MET A 189 -0.92 -19.98 -12.76
CA MET A 189 -1.16 -21.24 -13.45
C MET A 189 0.10 -21.65 -14.21
N THR A 190 0.34 -22.95 -14.34
CA THR A 190 1.36 -23.50 -15.23
C THR A 190 0.73 -24.52 -16.17
N ASP A 191 1.27 -24.67 -17.35
CA ASP A 191 0.86 -25.70 -18.32
C ASP A 191 1.52 -27.06 -18.04
N ASN A 192 2.42 -27.15 -17.04
CA ASN A 192 3.12 -28.35 -16.63
C ASN A 192 3.36 -28.36 -15.11
N VAL A 193 3.07 -29.48 -14.46
CA VAL A 193 3.25 -29.66 -12.99
C VAL A 193 4.69 -29.59 -12.52
N ASN A 194 5.66 -29.73 -13.43
CA ASN A 194 7.07 -29.58 -13.11
C ASN A 194 7.53 -28.12 -13.05
N GLY A 195 6.66 -27.14 -13.38
CA GLY A 195 6.91 -25.73 -13.17
C GLY A 195 6.49 -25.31 -11.75
N PHE A 196 7.34 -24.58 -11.04
CA PHE A 196 7.08 -24.14 -9.68
C PHE A 196 7.68 -22.77 -9.39
N LEU A 197 7.20 -22.10 -8.36
CA LEU A 197 7.85 -20.90 -7.83
C LEU A 197 8.90 -21.34 -6.83
N ASN A 198 10.12 -20.89 -7.01
CA ASN A 198 11.30 -21.35 -6.31
C ASN A 198 11.68 -20.44 -5.13
N TYR A 199 11.72 -20.98 -3.94
CA TYR A 199 12.34 -20.38 -2.76
C TYR A 199 13.77 -20.88 -2.62
N THR A 200 14.71 -19.98 -2.37
CA THR A 200 16.09 -20.39 -2.08
C THR A 200 16.46 -19.91 -0.67
N ALA A 201 16.85 -20.86 0.18
CA ALA A 201 17.30 -20.53 1.53
C ALA A 201 18.61 -19.70 1.50
N ALA A 202 18.85 -18.93 2.56
CA ALA A 202 20.10 -18.20 2.71
C ALA A 202 21.31 -19.12 2.65
N SER A 203 22.36 -18.69 1.96
CA SER A 203 23.61 -19.44 1.82
C SER A 203 24.84 -18.52 1.89
N GLY A 204 25.68 -18.72 2.87
CA GLY A 204 26.83 -17.86 3.12
C GLY A 204 26.41 -16.43 3.42
N SER A 205 26.91 -15.48 2.64
CA SER A 205 26.55 -14.05 2.73
C SER A 205 25.32 -13.67 1.90
N VAL A 206 24.72 -14.60 1.15
CA VAL A 206 23.54 -14.35 0.31
C VAL A 206 22.28 -14.57 1.15
N PRO A 207 21.43 -13.54 1.33
CA PRO A 207 20.15 -13.71 1.99
C PRO A 207 19.23 -14.70 1.26
N ALA A 208 18.20 -15.18 1.95
CA ALA A 208 17.18 -16.02 1.33
C ALA A 208 16.47 -15.26 0.19
N LEU A 209 16.17 -15.99 -0.87
CA LEU A 209 15.46 -15.49 -2.05
C LEU A 209 14.01 -15.98 -2.00
N PRO A 210 13.01 -15.11 -1.84
CA PRO A 210 11.61 -15.51 -1.75
C PRO A 210 11.10 -16.06 -3.07
N ALA A 211 10.18 -17.03 -3.02
CA ALA A 211 9.51 -17.57 -4.20
C ALA A 211 8.66 -16.51 -4.91
N SER A 212 8.07 -15.60 -4.15
CA SER A 212 7.31 -14.45 -4.67
C SER A 212 7.31 -13.29 -3.69
N THR A 213 7.24 -12.07 -4.23
CA THR A 213 7.02 -10.83 -3.47
C THR A 213 5.89 -10.03 -4.07
N LEU A 214 5.13 -9.35 -3.21
CA LEU A 214 4.10 -8.40 -3.60
C LEU A 214 4.28 -7.12 -2.78
N SER A 215 4.71 -6.05 -3.43
CA SER A 215 4.92 -4.74 -2.81
C SER A 215 3.83 -3.79 -3.25
N ILE A 216 3.24 -3.09 -2.31
CA ILE A 216 2.09 -2.22 -2.53
C ILE A 216 2.36 -0.86 -1.90
N THR A 217 2.05 0.19 -2.63
CA THR A 217 2.13 1.58 -2.15
C THR A 217 0.91 2.35 -2.63
N ARG A 218 0.21 3.01 -1.71
CA ARG A 218 -0.87 3.95 -2.04
C ARG A 218 -0.27 5.25 -2.55
N THR A 219 -0.72 5.72 -3.70
CA THR A 219 -0.22 6.96 -4.32
C THR A 219 -1.18 8.12 -4.11
N HIS A 220 -2.49 7.84 -4.13
CA HIS A 220 -3.54 8.84 -4.02
C HIS A 220 -4.74 8.29 -3.28
N GLY A 221 -5.43 9.17 -2.55
CA GLY A 221 -6.65 8.87 -1.83
C GLY A 221 -7.42 10.10 -1.45
#